data_105ee150478992926041afbd1e43af33
#
_entry.id   105ee150478992926041afbd1e43af33
#
_cell.length_a   1.000
_cell.length_b   1.000
_cell.length_c   1.000
_cell.angle_alpha   90.00
_cell.angle_beta   90.00
_cell.angle_gamma   90.00
#
_symmetry.space_group_name_H-M   'P 1'
#
loop_
_entity.id
_entity.type
_entity.pdbx_description
1 polymer ?
#
loop_
_entity_poly.entity_id
_entity_poly.type
_entity_poly.pdbx_seq_one_letter_code
_entity_poly.pdbx_strand_id
1 'polypeptide(L)'
;MLEFIDSQLSSWPLARANYQALGKTERRSFEIGDLRVGVQFNPARIVSTGARIDAVSLAARPCFLCSENRPPEQTPVDIVEGWQLLLNPYPIFPTHFTIASSVHRPQEGFPLDMVEMAEKLPGMTVFFNGRHAGASCPDHLHCQAVMTHELPLMCLIEERHKLLSSETSGMRVATAVDLGLDSPVGFVSVIVTPDMDGMRQLARIEETIGKKYIEEGLVNIFVWKDSVGILRIVGVPRKAHRPSSYGTGIGQYLVSPGSIDMAGVIITPRRDDFESLTIDDIRRIYSEVGI
;
A
#
# COMPACT_ATOMS: atom_id res chain seq x y z
N MET A 1 15.41 9.04 -9.32
CA MET A 1 14.13 8.30 -9.49
C MET A 1 13.48 8.52 -10.85
N LEU A 2 13.28 9.74 -11.30
CA LEU A 2 12.68 10.02 -12.63
C LEU A 2 13.52 9.41 -13.76
N GLU A 3 14.83 9.57 -13.74
CA GLU A 3 15.74 8.94 -14.73
C GLU A 3 15.61 7.41 -14.77
N PHE A 4 15.40 6.77 -13.60
CA PHE A 4 15.17 5.34 -13.54
C PHE A 4 13.86 4.94 -14.21
N ILE A 5 12.77 5.66 -13.91
CA ILE A 5 11.46 5.44 -14.55
C ILE A 5 11.59 5.62 -16.06
N ASP A 6 12.18 6.72 -16.53
CA ASP A 6 12.33 7.02 -17.95
C ASP A 6 13.16 5.95 -18.68
N SER A 7 14.25 5.49 -18.07
CA SER A 7 15.07 4.39 -18.57
C SER A 7 14.25 3.10 -18.73
N GLN A 8 13.48 2.72 -17.68
CA GLN A 8 12.64 1.52 -17.72
C GLN A 8 11.54 1.63 -18.78
N LEU A 9 10.87 2.80 -18.87
CA LEU A 9 9.82 3.02 -19.86
C LEU A 9 10.36 3.07 -21.29
N SER A 10 11.63 3.43 -21.50
CA SER A 10 12.26 3.41 -22.82
C SER A 10 12.51 2.00 -23.32
N SER A 11 12.91 1.07 -22.44
CA SER A 11 13.32 -0.30 -22.79
C SER A 11 12.19 -1.33 -22.63
N TRP A 12 11.13 -1.05 -21.84
CA TRP A 12 10.08 -2.00 -21.49
C TRP A 12 8.70 -1.63 -22.08
N PRO A 13 8.31 -2.22 -23.24
CA PRO A 13 7.06 -1.87 -23.94
C PRO A 13 5.79 -2.04 -23.10
N LEU A 14 5.70 -3.13 -22.32
CA LEU A 14 4.54 -3.40 -21.45
C LEU A 14 4.38 -2.28 -20.39
N ALA A 15 5.46 -1.97 -19.68
CA ALA A 15 5.43 -0.91 -18.68
C ALA A 15 5.09 0.44 -19.32
N ARG A 16 5.72 0.78 -20.44
CA ARG A 16 5.42 2.01 -21.19
C ARG A 16 3.94 2.14 -21.53
N ALA A 17 3.33 1.09 -22.08
CA ALA A 17 1.92 1.09 -22.45
C ALA A 17 1.01 1.32 -21.22
N ASN A 18 1.31 0.65 -20.11
CA ASN A 18 0.53 0.79 -18.87
C ASN A 18 0.71 2.16 -18.21
N TYR A 19 1.92 2.75 -18.25
CA TYR A 19 2.15 4.12 -17.77
C TYR A 19 1.47 5.16 -18.64
N GLN A 20 1.46 4.99 -19.96
CA GLN A 20 0.68 5.83 -20.87
C GLN A 20 -0.82 5.72 -20.62
N ALA A 21 -1.31 4.54 -20.26
CA ALA A 21 -2.71 4.31 -19.90
C ALA A 21 -3.15 5.05 -18.65
N LEU A 22 -2.23 5.43 -17.73
CA LEU A 22 -2.55 6.28 -16.57
C LEU A 22 -3.16 7.64 -16.99
N GLY A 23 -2.75 8.19 -18.11
CA GLY A 23 -3.34 9.43 -18.66
C GLY A 23 -4.82 9.31 -19.06
N LYS A 24 -5.34 8.06 -19.13
CA LYS A 24 -6.74 7.77 -19.45
C LYS A 24 -7.54 7.27 -18.24
N THR A 25 -6.93 7.25 -17.04
CA THR A 25 -7.65 6.90 -15.81
C THR A 25 -8.62 8.01 -15.45
N GLU A 26 -9.79 7.62 -14.97
CA GLU A 26 -10.80 8.53 -14.47
C GLU A 26 -10.89 8.42 -12.96
N ARG A 27 -11.22 9.51 -12.28
CA ARG A 27 -11.35 9.55 -10.83
C ARG A 27 -12.67 10.17 -10.43
N ARG A 28 -13.30 9.59 -9.41
CA ARG A 28 -14.42 10.14 -8.66
C ARG A 28 -13.97 10.28 -7.21
N SER A 29 -14.56 11.21 -6.46
CA SER A 29 -14.22 11.39 -5.04
C SER A 29 -15.48 11.41 -4.19
N PHE A 30 -15.35 10.88 -2.98
CA PHE A 30 -16.39 10.84 -1.96
C PHE A 30 -15.80 11.33 -0.63
N GLU A 31 -16.53 12.19 0.07
CA GLU A 31 -16.18 12.59 1.44
C GLU A 31 -16.83 11.59 2.41
N ILE A 32 -16.02 10.90 3.19
CA ILE A 32 -16.48 9.91 4.19
C ILE A 32 -15.85 10.28 5.53
N GLY A 33 -16.60 10.98 6.36
CA GLY A 33 -16.04 11.63 7.52
C GLY A 33 -14.99 12.65 7.11
N ASP A 34 -13.83 12.62 7.74
CA ASP A 34 -12.70 13.50 7.42
C ASP A 34 -11.85 12.99 6.23
N LEU A 35 -12.10 11.76 5.76
CA LEU A 35 -11.31 11.16 4.67
C LEU A 35 -11.96 11.40 3.32
N ARG A 36 -11.21 12.01 2.40
CA ARG A 36 -11.56 12.08 0.98
C ARG A 36 -11.12 10.80 0.28
N VAL A 37 -12.10 9.95 -0.08
CA VAL A 37 -11.84 8.69 -0.78
C VAL A 37 -11.96 8.90 -2.29
N GLY A 38 -10.88 8.61 -3.02
CA GLY A 38 -10.87 8.54 -4.48
C GLY A 38 -11.28 7.16 -4.96
N VAL A 39 -12.08 7.09 -6.02
CA VAL A 39 -12.30 5.87 -6.80
C VAL A 39 -11.66 6.07 -8.17
N GLN A 40 -10.73 5.20 -8.54
CA GLN A 40 -9.99 5.28 -9.80
C GLN A 40 -10.41 4.15 -10.75
N PHE A 41 -10.89 4.52 -11.96
CA PHE A 41 -11.03 3.56 -13.05
C PHE A 41 -9.64 3.31 -13.67
N ASN A 42 -9.14 2.09 -13.53
CA ASN A 42 -7.85 1.68 -14.07
C ASN A 42 -7.91 0.27 -14.65
N PRO A 43 -8.29 0.11 -15.93
CA PRO A 43 -8.46 -1.21 -16.54
C PRO A 43 -7.18 -2.04 -16.61
N ALA A 44 -5.99 -1.44 -16.63
CA ALA A 44 -4.72 -2.15 -16.61
C ALA A 44 -4.51 -2.97 -15.31
N ARG A 45 -5.23 -2.62 -14.23
CA ARG A 45 -5.16 -3.31 -12.94
C ARG A 45 -5.99 -4.59 -12.87
N ILE A 46 -6.73 -4.96 -13.91
CA ILE A 46 -7.60 -6.16 -13.91
C ILE A 46 -6.82 -7.43 -13.58
N VAL A 47 -5.58 -7.54 -14.06
CA VAL A 47 -4.70 -8.70 -13.83
C VAL A 47 -4.34 -8.83 -12.33
N SER A 48 -3.93 -7.73 -11.71
CA SER A 48 -3.50 -7.75 -10.29
C SER A 48 -4.68 -7.76 -9.32
N THR A 49 -5.78 -7.06 -9.61
CA THR A 49 -7.00 -7.09 -8.78
C THR A 49 -7.70 -8.44 -8.83
N GLY A 50 -7.65 -9.12 -9.98
CA GLY A 50 -8.19 -10.47 -10.18
C GLY A 50 -7.22 -11.61 -9.83
N ALA A 51 -6.05 -11.32 -9.26
CA ALA A 51 -5.03 -12.33 -8.98
C ALA A 51 -5.59 -13.47 -8.10
N ARG A 52 -5.30 -14.70 -8.53
CA ARG A 52 -5.59 -15.89 -7.74
C ARG A 52 -4.45 -16.14 -6.76
N ILE A 53 -4.79 -16.17 -5.49
CA ILE A 53 -3.82 -16.33 -4.38
C ILE A 53 -4.06 -17.62 -3.57
N ASP A 54 -4.88 -18.52 -4.09
CA ASP A 54 -5.03 -19.84 -3.50
C ASP A 54 -3.77 -20.69 -3.72
N ALA A 55 -3.51 -21.64 -2.82
CA ALA A 55 -2.28 -22.43 -2.80
C ALA A 55 -2.03 -23.17 -4.12
N VAL A 56 -3.08 -23.66 -4.79
CA VAL A 56 -2.97 -24.38 -6.06
C VAL A 56 -2.50 -23.42 -7.18
N SER A 57 -3.10 -22.25 -7.27
CA SER A 57 -2.73 -21.24 -8.26
C SER A 57 -1.32 -20.71 -8.04
N LEU A 58 -0.90 -20.51 -6.78
CA LEU A 58 0.46 -20.07 -6.45
C LEU A 58 1.50 -21.12 -6.82
N ALA A 59 1.24 -22.39 -6.50
CA ALA A 59 2.17 -23.50 -6.84
C ALA A 59 2.28 -23.78 -8.35
N ALA A 60 1.26 -23.41 -9.12
CA ALA A 60 1.22 -23.67 -10.57
C ALA A 60 1.95 -22.60 -11.42
N ARG A 61 2.39 -21.47 -10.81
CA ARG A 61 3.05 -20.39 -11.54
C ARG A 61 4.49 -20.17 -11.05
N PRO A 62 5.42 -19.76 -11.94
CA PRO A 62 6.69 -19.22 -11.48
C PRO A 62 6.45 -17.92 -10.72
N CYS A 63 7.25 -17.68 -9.68
CA CYS A 63 7.20 -16.42 -8.94
C CYS A 63 7.75 -15.29 -9.80
N PHE A 64 6.91 -14.32 -10.16
CA PHE A 64 7.30 -13.19 -11.02
C PHE A 64 8.18 -12.13 -10.32
N LEU A 65 8.40 -12.25 -9.01
CA LEU A 65 9.33 -11.39 -8.27
C LEU A 65 10.73 -11.99 -8.15
N CYS A 66 10.89 -13.29 -8.39
CA CYS A 66 12.21 -13.91 -8.46
C CYS A 66 12.97 -13.44 -9.69
N SER A 67 14.27 -13.15 -9.53
CA SER A 67 15.12 -12.59 -10.58
C SER A 67 15.14 -13.39 -11.88
N GLU A 68 15.10 -14.71 -11.77
CA GLU A 68 15.11 -15.64 -12.91
C GLU A 68 13.81 -15.65 -13.71
N ASN A 69 12.70 -15.13 -13.16
CA ASN A 69 11.40 -15.11 -13.80
C ASN A 69 10.95 -13.70 -14.22
N ARG A 70 11.72 -12.67 -13.89
CA ARG A 70 11.41 -11.29 -14.28
C ARG A 70 11.63 -11.08 -15.78
N PRO A 71 10.86 -10.21 -16.41
CA PRO A 71 11.18 -9.76 -17.76
C PRO A 71 12.60 -9.17 -17.81
N PRO A 72 13.39 -9.48 -18.86
CA PRO A 72 14.77 -8.96 -18.96
C PRO A 72 14.85 -7.43 -18.99
N GLU A 73 13.75 -6.76 -19.37
CA GLU A 73 13.64 -5.31 -19.39
C GLU A 73 13.46 -4.70 -17.99
N GLN A 74 12.97 -5.48 -17.00
CA GLN A 74 12.79 -5.02 -15.63
C GLN A 74 14.10 -5.02 -14.85
N THR A 75 14.89 -3.96 -15.01
CA THR A 75 16.17 -3.81 -14.31
C THR A 75 15.96 -3.45 -12.83
N PRO A 76 16.59 -4.20 -11.90
CA PRO A 76 16.52 -3.85 -10.48
C PRO A 76 17.51 -2.76 -10.11
N VAL A 77 17.22 -2.05 -9.02
CA VAL A 77 18.17 -1.18 -8.30
C VAL A 77 18.23 -1.65 -6.85
N ASP A 78 19.41 -1.96 -6.34
CA ASP A 78 19.58 -2.30 -4.94
C ASP A 78 19.34 -1.04 -4.09
N ILE A 79 18.39 -1.10 -3.13
CA ILE A 79 18.01 0.05 -2.31
C ILE A 79 18.47 -0.10 -0.85
N VAL A 80 18.30 -1.27 -0.30
CA VAL A 80 18.70 -1.70 1.04
C VAL A 80 19.28 -3.11 0.89
N GLU A 81 20.16 -3.54 1.76
CA GLU A 81 20.75 -4.88 1.71
C GLU A 81 19.64 -5.96 1.67
N GLY A 82 19.70 -6.83 0.68
CA GLY A 82 18.70 -7.88 0.46
C GLY A 82 17.38 -7.42 -0.20
N TRP A 83 17.30 -6.17 -0.69
CA TRP A 83 16.08 -5.62 -1.28
C TRP A 83 16.34 -4.87 -2.59
N GLN A 84 15.49 -5.13 -3.56
CA GLN A 84 15.57 -4.57 -4.92
C GLN A 84 14.35 -3.72 -5.26
N LEU A 85 14.61 -2.48 -5.65
CA LEU A 85 13.60 -1.57 -6.20
C LEU A 85 13.35 -1.92 -7.67
N LEU A 86 12.11 -2.14 -8.02
CA LEU A 86 11.63 -2.50 -9.36
C LEU A 86 10.56 -1.50 -9.80
N LEU A 87 10.53 -1.12 -11.07
CA LEU A 87 9.38 -0.41 -11.61
C LEU A 87 8.16 -1.34 -11.60
N ASN A 88 7.04 -0.88 -11.02
CA ASN A 88 5.79 -1.66 -11.06
C ASN A 88 5.18 -1.61 -12.46
N PRO A 89 5.03 -2.74 -13.18
CA PRO A 89 4.53 -2.72 -14.56
C PRO A 89 3.04 -2.42 -14.69
N TYR A 90 2.29 -2.47 -13.58
CA TYR A 90 0.86 -2.17 -13.54
C TYR A 90 0.61 -1.01 -12.56
N PRO A 91 1.00 0.22 -12.91
CA PRO A 91 0.98 1.34 -11.98
C PRO A 91 -0.43 1.78 -11.61
N ILE A 92 -0.55 2.37 -10.41
CA ILE A 92 -1.74 3.10 -9.96
C ILE A 92 -1.48 4.60 -10.06
N PHE A 93 -0.21 4.99 -9.84
CA PHE A 93 0.27 6.36 -9.88
C PHE A 93 1.50 6.49 -10.79
N PRO A 94 1.84 7.72 -11.24
CA PRO A 94 3.00 7.95 -12.11
C PRO A 94 4.33 7.49 -11.51
N THR A 95 4.45 7.50 -10.18
CA THR A 95 5.58 6.93 -9.45
C THR A 95 5.09 5.77 -8.62
N HIS A 96 5.35 4.54 -9.09
CA HIS A 96 4.92 3.33 -8.42
C HIS A 96 6.00 2.24 -8.54
N PHE A 97 6.58 1.86 -7.40
CA PHE A 97 7.62 0.84 -7.32
C PHE A 97 7.15 -0.38 -6.55
N THR A 98 7.75 -1.51 -6.89
CA THR A 98 7.75 -2.73 -6.07
C THR A 98 9.15 -2.89 -5.48
N ILE A 99 9.26 -3.18 -4.19
CA ILE A 99 10.51 -3.42 -3.48
C ILE A 99 10.49 -4.89 -3.07
N ALA A 100 11.18 -5.73 -3.81
CA ALA A 100 11.18 -7.18 -3.61
C ALA A 100 12.39 -7.65 -2.83
N SER A 101 12.20 -8.61 -1.92
CA SER A 101 13.31 -9.32 -1.30
C SER A 101 14.15 -10.01 -2.38
N SER A 102 15.48 -9.96 -2.27
CA SER A 102 16.39 -10.65 -3.18
C SER A 102 16.33 -12.17 -3.04
N VAL A 103 15.76 -12.65 -1.92
CA VAL A 103 15.56 -14.08 -1.62
C VAL A 103 14.07 -14.39 -1.66
N HIS A 104 13.70 -15.48 -2.34
CA HIS A 104 12.33 -15.98 -2.33
C HIS A 104 11.96 -16.45 -0.92
N ARG A 105 11.03 -15.74 -0.28
CA ARG A 105 10.48 -16.06 1.03
C ARG A 105 9.04 -15.55 1.14
N PRO A 106 8.16 -16.21 1.89
CA PRO A 106 6.74 -15.85 1.94
C PRO A 106 6.51 -14.46 2.53
N GLN A 107 5.35 -13.87 2.22
CA GLN A 107 4.87 -12.58 2.74
C GLN A 107 4.44 -12.72 4.20
N GLU A 108 5.40 -12.92 5.09
CA GLU A 108 5.20 -13.14 6.52
C GLU A 108 5.91 -12.10 7.36
N GLY A 109 5.35 -11.82 8.53
CA GLY A 109 5.90 -10.80 9.42
C GLY A 109 5.72 -9.38 8.90
N PHE A 110 6.54 -8.50 9.39
CA PHE A 110 6.66 -7.11 9.01
C PHE A 110 8.14 -6.81 8.74
N PRO A 111 8.52 -6.40 7.53
CA PRO A 111 9.92 -6.12 7.23
C PRO A 111 10.37 -4.83 7.93
N LEU A 112 11.26 -4.97 8.89
CA LEU A 112 11.84 -3.85 9.65
C LEU A 112 12.61 -2.88 8.74
N ASP A 113 13.14 -3.40 7.65
CA ASP A 113 13.89 -2.65 6.63
C ASP A 113 13.05 -1.55 5.96
N MET A 114 11.71 -1.54 6.13
CA MET A 114 10.85 -0.46 5.61
C MET A 114 11.24 0.92 6.12
N VAL A 115 11.83 1.01 7.31
CA VAL A 115 12.33 2.28 7.86
C VAL A 115 13.49 2.80 7.01
N GLU A 116 14.48 1.95 6.74
CA GLU A 116 15.62 2.32 5.90
C GLU A 116 15.19 2.58 4.46
N MET A 117 14.25 1.79 3.93
CA MET A 117 13.66 2.05 2.61
C MET A 117 13.01 3.43 2.53
N ALA A 118 12.24 3.83 3.56
CA ALA A 118 11.62 5.15 3.61
C ALA A 118 12.65 6.29 3.70
N GLU A 119 13.79 6.07 4.34
CA GLU A 119 14.90 7.03 4.36
C GLU A 119 15.59 7.19 3.00
N LYS A 120 15.67 6.11 2.22
CA LYS A 120 16.23 6.12 0.87
C LYS A 120 15.27 6.68 -0.19
N LEU A 121 13.99 6.78 0.12
CA LEU A 121 12.91 7.20 -0.79
C LEU A 121 12.20 8.48 -0.27
N PRO A 122 12.87 9.64 -0.24
CA PRO A 122 12.30 10.86 0.28
C PRO A 122 11.04 11.28 -0.47
N GLY A 123 10.00 11.69 0.28
CA GLY A 123 8.70 12.09 -0.25
C GLY A 123 7.80 10.93 -0.67
N MET A 124 8.26 9.69 -0.49
CA MET A 124 7.48 8.48 -0.78
C MET A 124 7.04 7.79 0.51
N THR A 125 5.91 7.11 0.42
CA THR A 125 5.44 6.15 1.41
C THR A 125 5.76 4.74 0.92
N VAL A 126 6.55 4.02 1.70
CA VAL A 126 6.74 2.57 1.55
C VAL A 126 5.59 1.87 2.25
N PHE A 127 4.96 0.90 1.59
CA PHE A 127 3.84 0.19 2.17
C PHE A 127 3.93 -1.33 1.96
N PHE A 128 3.36 -2.04 2.91
CA PHE A 128 3.33 -3.50 2.97
C PHE A 128 1.88 -3.99 2.99
N ASN A 129 1.59 -4.96 2.12
CA ASN A 129 0.35 -5.72 2.16
C ASN A 129 0.62 -7.04 2.87
N GLY A 130 0.02 -7.28 4.02
CA GLY A 130 0.05 -8.59 4.64
C GLY A 130 -0.54 -9.66 3.70
N ARG A 131 -0.13 -10.91 3.86
CA ARG A 131 -0.55 -12.02 2.97
C ARG A 131 -2.06 -12.18 2.83
N HIS A 132 -2.82 -11.78 3.85
CA HIS A 132 -4.29 -11.78 3.88
C HIS A 132 -4.89 -10.37 3.89
N ALA A 133 -4.12 -9.36 3.47
CA ALA A 133 -4.48 -7.95 3.44
C ALA A 133 -4.15 -7.27 2.10
N GLY A 134 -4.44 -7.94 0.98
CA GLY A 134 -4.29 -7.38 -0.36
C GLY A 134 -3.00 -7.71 -1.09
N ALA A 135 -2.12 -8.59 -0.55
CA ALA A 135 -0.94 -9.05 -1.27
C ALA A 135 -1.33 -9.88 -2.51
N SER A 136 -0.83 -9.51 -3.69
CA SER A 136 -1.03 -10.24 -4.94
C SER A 136 0.03 -11.32 -5.19
N CYS A 137 1.12 -11.31 -4.45
CA CYS A 137 2.22 -12.28 -4.48
C CYS A 137 2.58 -12.69 -3.04
N PRO A 138 1.69 -13.42 -2.33
CA PRO A 138 1.91 -13.77 -0.92
C PRO A 138 3.01 -14.83 -0.73
N ASP A 139 3.51 -15.41 -1.80
CA ASP A 139 4.62 -16.36 -1.85
C ASP A 139 6.00 -15.69 -1.91
N HIS A 140 6.08 -14.36 -2.11
CA HIS A 140 7.34 -13.63 -2.16
C HIS A 140 7.26 -12.32 -1.39
N LEU A 141 8.11 -12.16 -0.37
CA LEU A 141 8.14 -10.98 0.47
C LEU A 141 8.49 -9.73 -0.34
N HIS A 142 7.60 -8.74 -0.30
CA HIS A 142 7.76 -7.49 -1.02
C HIS A 142 7.02 -6.34 -0.33
N CYS A 143 7.52 -5.14 -0.54
CA CYS A 143 6.85 -3.88 -0.28
C CYS A 143 6.57 -3.16 -1.59
N GLN A 144 5.89 -2.05 -1.52
CA GLN A 144 5.70 -1.14 -2.63
C GLN A 144 5.95 0.30 -2.16
N ALA A 145 6.17 1.21 -3.10
CA ALA A 145 6.35 2.62 -2.78
C ALA A 145 5.67 3.52 -3.81
N VAL A 146 5.00 4.57 -3.31
CA VAL A 146 4.37 5.62 -4.11
C VAL A 146 4.63 6.97 -3.47
N MET A 147 4.39 8.07 -4.17
CA MET A 147 4.49 9.40 -3.59
C MET A 147 3.47 9.57 -2.45
N THR A 148 3.88 10.09 -1.30
CA THR A 148 3.03 10.22 -0.11
C THR A 148 1.77 11.04 -0.37
N HIS A 149 1.88 12.11 -1.18
CA HIS A 149 0.74 12.98 -1.51
C HIS A 149 -0.36 12.31 -2.34
N GLU A 150 -0.10 11.12 -2.91
CA GLU A 150 -1.11 10.31 -3.61
C GLU A 150 -2.00 9.49 -2.66
N LEU A 151 -1.67 9.46 -1.36
CA LEU A 151 -2.36 8.67 -0.34
C LEU A 151 -3.15 9.57 0.63
N PRO A 152 -4.47 9.76 0.42
CA PRO A 152 -5.28 10.70 1.20
C PRO A 152 -5.20 10.49 2.71
N LEU A 153 -5.24 9.25 3.19
CA LEU A 153 -5.15 8.95 4.62
C LEU A 153 -3.81 9.37 5.22
N MET A 154 -2.70 9.19 4.49
CA MET A 154 -1.37 9.59 4.98
C MET A 154 -1.27 11.11 5.10
N CYS A 155 -1.80 11.84 4.10
CA CYS A 155 -1.87 13.30 4.14
C CYS A 155 -2.73 13.80 5.31
N LEU A 156 -3.90 13.20 5.50
CA LEU A 156 -4.82 13.56 6.60
C LEU A 156 -4.18 13.34 7.98
N ILE A 157 -3.51 12.21 8.19
CA ILE A 157 -2.79 11.91 9.43
C ILE A 157 -1.67 12.92 9.65
N GLU A 158 -0.90 13.23 8.62
CA GLU A 158 0.20 14.19 8.72
C GLU A 158 -0.29 15.60 9.09
N GLU A 159 -1.36 16.08 8.45
CA GLU A 159 -1.98 17.36 8.76
C GLU A 159 -2.51 17.40 10.19
N ARG A 160 -3.20 16.36 10.64
CA ARG A 160 -3.76 16.30 11.99
C ARG A 160 -2.67 16.29 13.05
N HIS A 161 -1.59 15.55 12.84
CA HIS A 161 -0.45 15.57 13.74
C HIS A 161 0.22 16.95 13.84
N LYS A 162 0.32 17.68 12.72
CA LYS A 162 0.87 19.06 12.74
C LYS A 162 0.02 20.00 13.59
N LEU A 163 -1.31 19.85 13.58
CA LEU A 163 -2.23 20.67 14.37
C LEU A 163 -2.16 20.37 15.88
N LEU A 164 -1.88 19.12 16.25
CA LEU A 164 -1.86 18.67 17.65
C LEU A 164 -0.48 18.78 18.31
N SER A 165 0.58 18.98 17.53
CA SER A 165 1.96 18.98 18.06
C SER A 165 2.47 20.39 18.31
N SER A 166 2.38 20.87 19.56
CA SER A 166 3.14 22.02 20.04
C SER A 166 4.51 21.65 20.63
N GLU A 167 4.72 20.41 21.08
CA GLU A 167 6.00 19.93 21.63
C GLU A 167 6.12 18.42 21.51
N THR A 168 7.19 17.88 20.89
CA THR A 168 7.42 16.44 20.91
C THR A 168 8.89 16.05 20.77
N SER A 169 9.44 15.58 21.88
CA SER A 169 10.52 14.60 21.89
C SER A 169 9.90 13.22 22.21
N GLY A 170 10.32 12.16 21.53
CA GLY A 170 9.94 10.79 21.82
C GLY A 170 8.97 10.13 20.83
N MET A 171 8.50 8.93 21.18
CA MET A 171 7.54 8.17 20.40
C MET A 171 6.10 8.55 20.80
N ARG A 172 5.26 8.82 19.82
CA ARG A 172 3.82 9.01 20.01
C ARG A 172 3.04 7.94 19.27
N VAL A 173 2.02 7.42 19.94
CA VAL A 173 1.04 6.51 19.38
C VAL A 173 -0.32 7.19 19.40
N ALA A 174 -1.05 7.14 18.29
CA ALA A 174 -2.38 7.69 18.19
C ALA A 174 -3.25 6.85 17.25
N THR A 175 -4.50 6.64 17.63
CA THR A 175 -5.55 6.09 16.76
C THR A 175 -6.30 7.22 16.03
N ALA A 176 -7.23 6.88 15.15
CA ALA A 176 -8.11 7.87 14.54
C ALA A 176 -8.87 8.68 15.60
N VAL A 177 -9.35 8.02 16.66
CA VAL A 177 -10.08 8.65 17.77
C VAL A 177 -9.18 9.61 18.54
N ASP A 178 -7.93 9.22 18.84
CA ASP A 178 -6.97 10.09 19.55
C ASP A 178 -6.62 11.34 18.74
N LEU A 179 -6.66 11.23 17.40
CA LEU A 179 -6.48 12.35 16.49
C LEU A 179 -7.76 13.16 16.25
N GLY A 180 -8.89 12.76 16.84
CA GLY A 180 -10.19 13.39 16.62
C GLY A 180 -10.65 13.31 15.17
N LEU A 181 -10.36 12.20 14.48
CA LEU A 181 -10.72 11.95 13.09
C LEU A 181 -11.95 11.05 13.01
N ASP A 182 -12.94 11.49 12.23
CA ASP A 182 -14.02 10.62 11.71
C ASP A 182 -13.49 9.93 10.45
N SER A 183 -12.93 8.73 10.63
CA SER A 183 -12.32 7.96 9.53
C SER A 183 -13.05 6.64 9.32
N PRO A 184 -13.39 6.30 8.06
CA PRO A 184 -13.98 5.00 7.73
C PRO A 184 -12.99 3.84 7.85
N VAL A 185 -11.69 4.16 8.02
CA VAL A 185 -10.59 3.21 8.16
C VAL A 185 -10.00 3.34 9.54
N GLY A 186 -10.07 2.27 10.34
CA GLY A 186 -9.38 2.19 11.62
C GLY A 186 -7.88 2.02 11.42
N PHE A 187 -7.08 2.78 12.16
CA PHE A 187 -5.62 2.72 12.09
C PHE A 187 -4.97 3.02 13.43
N VAL A 188 -3.71 2.62 13.54
CA VAL A 188 -2.77 3.05 14.58
C VAL A 188 -1.61 3.78 13.92
N SER A 189 -1.36 5.00 14.34
CA SER A 189 -0.28 5.85 13.85
C SER A 189 0.82 5.95 14.92
N VAL A 190 2.07 5.80 14.51
CA VAL A 190 3.24 5.94 15.35
C VAL A 190 4.17 6.99 14.73
N ILE A 191 4.57 7.98 15.53
CA ILE A 191 5.60 8.95 15.18
C ILE A 191 6.87 8.57 15.92
N VAL A 192 7.99 8.56 15.20
CA VAL A 192 9.31 8.30 15.76
C VAL A 192 10.19 9.53 15.50
N THR A 193 10.67 10.15 16.57
CA THR A 193 11.59 11.28 16.46
C THR A 193 13.03 10.81 16.22
N PRO A 194 13.90 11.63 15.58
CA PRO A 194 15.23 11.20 15.14
C PRO A 194 16.21 10.79 16.25
N ASP A 195 15.91 11.13 17.51
CA ASP A 195 16.71 10.83 18.70
C ASP A 195 16.48 9.42 19.26
N MET A 196 15.61 8.62 18.64
CA MET A 196 15.24 7.29 19.13
C MET A 196 15.85 6.16 18.32
N ASP A 197 16.32 5.11 19.01
CA ASP A 197 16.78 3.86 18.40
C ASP A 197 15.64 3.18 17.62
N GLY A 198 15.73 3.20 16.27
CA GLY A 198 14.71 2.71 15.37
C GLY A 198 14.34 1.23 15.60
N MET A 199 15.28 0.37 16.00
CA MET A 199 15.02 -1.06 16.23
C MET A 199 14.17 -1.32 17.49
N ARG A 200 14.39 -0.56 18.58
CA ARG A 200 13.53 -0.64 19.76
C ARG A 200 12.12 -0.13 19.51
N GLN A 201 11.98 0.78 18.56
CA GLN A 201 10.70 1.35 18.19
C GLN A 201 9.83 0.34 17.42
N LEU A 202 10.44 -0.46 16.56
CA LEU A 202 9.75 -1.45 15.75
C LEU A 202 9.13 -2.57 16.58
N ALA A 203 9.79 -3.01 17.65
CA ALA A 203 9.19 -3.97 18.59
C ALA A 203 7.94 -3.39 19.28
N ARG A 204 7.94 -2.08 19.59
CA ARG A 204 6.77 -1.38 20.12
C ARG A 204 5.66 -1.19 19.07
N ILE A 205 6.03 -1.03 17.80
CA ILE A 205 5.05 -0.93 16.70
C ILE A 205 4.29 -2.24 16.55
N GLU A 206 4.97 -3.39 16.59
CA GLU A 206 4.30 -4.70 16.57
C GLU A 206 3.30 -4.84 17.73
N GLU A 207 3.71 -4.45 18.93
CA GLU A 207 2.85 -4.46 20.10
C GLU A 207 1.64 -3.51 19.95
N THR A 208 1.87 -2.33 19.37
CA THR A 208 0.86 -1.28 19.21
C THR A 208 -0.16 -1.60 18.11
N ILE A 209 0.30 -2.08 16.95
CA ILE A 209 -0.58 -2.53 15.86
C ILE A 209 -1.34 -3.80 16.26
N GLY A 210 -0.75 -4.59 17.17
CA GLY A 210 -1.25 -5.87 17.62
C GLY A 210 -0.55 -7.02 16.90
N LYS A 211 0.30 -7.72 17.63
CA LYS A 211 1.11 -8.84 17.16
C LYS A 211 0.29 -9.88 16.36
N LYS A 212 -0.94 -10.15 16.83
CA LYS A 212 -1.88 -11.06 16.15
C LYS A 212 -2.11 -10.70 14.68
N TYR A 213 -2.35 -9.42 14.36
CA TYR A 213 -2.63 -9.00 12.97
C TYR A 213 -1.42 -9.16 12.06
N ILE A 214 -0.21 -8.98 12.62
CA ILE A 214 1.04 -9.17 11.89
C ILE A 214 1.30 -10.65 11.62
N GLU A 215 1.16 -11.49 12.65
CA GLU A 215 1.33 -12.95 12.54
C GLU A 215 0.31 -13.60 11.60
N GLU A 216 -0.94 -13.16 11.63
CA GLU A 216 -1.99 -13.61 10.72
C GLU A 216 -1.87 -13.03 9.32
N GLY A 217 -1.01 -12.02 9.09
CA GLY A 217 -0.90 -11.30 7.83
C GLY A 217 -2.14 -10.49 7.48
N LEU A 218 -2.91 -10.06 8.49
CA LEU A 218 -4.12 -9.23 8.39
C LEU A 218 -3.81 -7.77 8.74
N VAL A 219 -2.83 -7.20 8.06
CA VAL A 219 -2.41 -5.81 8.29
C VAL A 219 -1.90 -5.17 7.01
N ASN A 220 -2.17 -3.87 6.85
CA ASN A 220 -1.46 -3.01 5.92
C ASN A 220 -0.58 -2.05 6.73
N ILE A 221 0.67 -1.87 6.32
CA ILE A 221 1.63 -1.03 7.03
C ILE A 221 2.17 0.01 6.06
N PHE A 222 2.32 1.24 6.53
CA PHE A 222 2.83 2.38 5.78
C PHE A 222 3.95 3.04 6.58
N VAL A 223 5.06 3.32 5.91
CA VAL A 223 6.23 3.98 6.52
C VAL A 223 6.70 5.09 5.60
N TRP A 224 6.85 6.29 6.12
CA TRP A 224 7.43 7.41 5.38
C TRP A 224 8.13 8.39 6.31
N LYS A 225 8.99 9.19 5.73
CA LYS A 225 9.61 10.32 6.41
C LYS A 225 8.97 11.59 5.88
N ASP A 226 8.41 12.39 6.77
CA ASP A 226 7.77 13.64 6.37
C ASP A 226 8.78 14.74 5.98
N SER A 227 8.27 15.88 5.52
CA SER A 227 9.10 17.01 5.04
C SER A 227 10.01 17.62 6.10
N VAL A 228 9.75 17.38 7.38
CA VAL A 228 10.58 17.86 8.51
C VAL A 228 11.44 16.75 9.10
N GLY A 229 11.49 15.59 8.46
CA GLY A 229 12.36 14.47 8.81
C GLY A 229 11.81 13.54 9.89
N ILE A 230 10.56 13.68 10.29
CA ILE A 230 9.90 12.80 11.26
C ILE A 230 9.50 11.50 10.57
N LEU A 231 9.91 10.36 11.12
CA LEU A 231 9.49 9.05 10.67
C LEU A 231 8.07 8.77 11.17
N ARG A 232 7.21 8.38 10.24
CA ARG A 232 5.82 8.02 10.51
C ARG A 232 5.56 6.58 10.11
N ILE A 233 4.87 5.86 10.95
CA ILE A 233 4.45 4.48 10.70
C ILE A 233 2.97 4.39 10.99
N VAL A 234 2.21 3.82 10.07
CA VAL A 234 0.78 3.60 10.21
C VAL A 234 0.47 2.15 9.95
N GLY A 235 -0.19 1.51 10.91
CA GLY A 235 -0.75 0.18 10.78
C GLY A 235 -2.27 0.25 10.62
N VAL A 236 -2.78 -0.44 9.64
CA VAL A 236 -4.22 -0.62 9.39
C VAL A 236 -4.54 -2.10 9.58
N PRO A 237 -5.04 -2.49 10.77
CA PRO A 237 -5.48 -3.85 11.01
C PRO A 237 -6.68 -4.23 10.14
N ARG A 238 -6.73 -5.48 9.72
CA ARG A 238 -7.74 -6.00 8.80
C ARG A 238 -8.56 -7.14 9.42
N LYS A 239 -9.83 -7.24 9.05
CA LYS A 239 -10.71 -8.38 9.37
C LYS A 239 -10.68 -9.45 8.28
N ALA A 240 -10.57 -9.00 7.03
CA ALA A 240 -10.66 -9.89 5.88
C ALA A 240 -9.80 -9.39 4.70
N HIS A 241 -9.43 -10.32 3.84
CA HIS A 241 -8.74 -10.01 2.58
C HIS A 241 -9.63 -9.26 1.60
N ARG A 242 -10.90 -9.69 1.47
CA ARG A 242 -11.87 -9.17 0.50
C ARG A 242 -13.23 -8.97 1.16
N PRO A 243 -14.02 -7.97 0.72
CA PRO A 243 -15.39 -7.80 1.17
C PRO A 243 -16.31 -8.89 0.61
N SER A 244 -17.48 -9.06 1.21
CA SER A 244 -18.51 -9.99 0.74
C SER A 244 -19.00 -9.67 -0.68
N SER A 245 -18.92 -8.39 -1.06
CA SER A 245 -19.26 -7.88 -2.39
C SER A 245 -18.18 -8.13 -3.46
N TYR A 246 -17.05 -8.80 -3.13
CA TYR A 246 -16.01 -9.08 -4.12
C TYR A 246 -16.48 -10.12 -5.13
N GLY A 247 -16.42 -9.78 -6.43
CA GLY A 247 -16.74 -10.69 -7.51
C GLY A 247 -17.13 -9.98 -8.81
N THR A 248 -17.73 -10.77 -9.71
CA THR A 248 -18.16 -10.30 -11.03
C THR A 248 -19.65 -10.51 -11.31
N GLY A 249 -20.40 -10.99 -10.30
CA GLY A 249 -21.85 -11.19 -10.37
C GLY A 249 -22.65 -9.90 -10.18
N ILE A 250 -23.98 -10.03 -10.24
CA ILE A 250 -24.90 -8.90 -10.00
C ILE A 250 -24.73 -8.40 -8.56
N GLY A 251 -24.52 -7.11 -8.38
CA GLY A 251 -24.30 -6.49 -7.06
C GLY A 251 -22.91 -6.77 -6.47
N GLN A 252 -22.00 -7.32 -7.25
CA GLN A 252 -20.60 -7.53 -6.87
C GLN A 252 -19.68 -6.57 -7.62
N TYR A 253 -18.60 -6.21 -6.96
CA TYR A 253 -17.54 -5.33 -7.47
C TYR A 253 -16.21 -6.06 -7.51
N LEU A 254 -15.44 -5.88 -8.58
CA LEU A 254 -14.07 -6.39 -8.63
C LEU A 254 -13.13 -5.43 -7.88
N VAL A 255 -13.37 -5.30 -6.57
CA VAL A 255 -12.59 -4.48 -5.65
C VAL A 255 -11.98 -5.38 -4.58
N SER A 256 -10.64 -5.51 -4.62
CA SER A 256 -9.86 -6.35 -3.68
C SER A 256 -8.91 -5.44 -2.88
N PRO A 257 -9.37 -4.87 -1.74
CA PRO A 257 -8.65 -3.80 -1.09
C PRO A 257 -7.28 -4.21 -0.57
N GLY A 258 -6.24 -3.52 -1.06
CA GLY A 258 -4.88 -3.52 -0.53
C GLY A 258 -4.56 -2.20 0.18
N SER A 259 -3.27 -1.97 0.45
CA SER A 259 -2.81 -0.77 1.17
C SER A 259 -3.29 0.53 0.52
N ILE A 260 -3.22 0.65 -0.81
CA ILE A 260 -3.62 1.87 -1.52
C ILE A 260 -5.13 2.13 -1.34
N ASP A 261 -5.95 1.07 -1.41
CA ASP A 261 -7.39 1.20 -1.19
C ASP A 261 -7.68 1.61 0.26
N MET A 262 -6.99 1.01 1.23
CA MET A 262 -7.12 1.39 2.65
C MET A 262 -6.56 2.79 2.94
N ALA A 263 -5.68 3.30 2.11
CA ALA A 263 -5.16 4.67 2.20
C ALA A 263 -6.08 5.73 1.51
N GLY A 264 -7.25 5.31 1.02
CA GLY A 264 -8.26 6.21 0.46
C GLY A 264 -8.28 6.30 -1.07
N VAL A 265 -7.69 5.33 -1.81
CA VAL A 265 -7.78 5.28 -3.28
C VAL A 265 -8.24 3.89 -3.73
N ILE A 266 -9.53 3.71 -3.90
CA ILE A 266 -10.14 2.45 -4.35
C ILE A 266 -9.95 2.28 -5.85
N ILE A 267 -9.44 1.11 -6.25
CA ILE A 267 -9.18 0.79 -7.65
C ILE A 267 -10.28 -0.09 -8.22
N THR A 268 -10.89 0.39 -9.30
CA THR A 268 -11.91 -0.33 -10.05
C THR A 268 -11.40 -0.60 -11.47
N PRO A 269 -11.10 -1.88 -11.83
CA PRO A 269 -10.63 -2.20 -13.18
C PRO A 269 -11.77 -2.30 -14.21
N ARG A 270 -13.03 -2.44 -13.76
CA ARG A 270 -14.21 -2.50 -14.65
C ARG A 270 -14.93 -1.15 -14.67
N ARG A 271 -15.41 -0.76 -15.84
CA ARG A 271 -16.17 0.47 -16.06
C ARG A 271 -17.45 0.49 -15.20
N ASP A 272 -18.21 -0.61 -15.25
CA ASP A 272 -19.48 -0.73 -14.54
C ASP A 272 -19.31 -0.55 -13.02
N ASP A 273 -18.23 -1.13 -12.46
CA ASP A 273 -17.90 -0.94 -11.03
C ASP A 273 -17.60 0.53 -10.72
N PHE A 274 -16.80 1.16 -11.58
CA PHE A 274 -16.46 2.57 -11.41
C PHE A 274 -17.69 3.49 -11.41
N GLU A 275 -18.63 3.23 -12.32
CA GLU A 275 -19.83 4.05 -12.47
C GLU A 275 -20.88 3.80 -11.41
N SER A 276 -21.04 2.54 -10.97
CA SER A 276 -22.11 2.11 -10.06
C SER A 276 -21.73 2.18 -8.59
N LEU A 277 -20.43 2.17 -8.23
CA LEU A 277 -19.98 2.17 -6.83
C LEU A 277 -20.46 3.44 -6.11
N THR A 278 -21.21 3.27 -5.01
CA THR A 278 -21.76 4.35 -4.21
C THR A 278 -20.96 4.61 -2.94
N ILE A 279 -21.22 5.71 -2.26
CA ILE A 279 -20.63 6.01 -0.94
C ILE A 279 -20.95 4.93 0.09
N ASP A 280 -22.14 4.35 0.06
CA ASP A 280 -22.55 3.30 1.00
C ASP A 280 -21.86 1.98 0.68
N ASP A 281 -21.59 1.68 -0.58
CA ASP A 281 -20.77 0.54 -0.97
C ASP A 281 -19.34 0.68 -0.46
N ILE A 282 -18.76 1.88 -0.57
CA ILE A 282 -17.40 2.16 -0.06
C ILE A 282 -17.36 1.99 1.47
N ARG A 283 -18.34 2.55 2.19
CA ARG A 283 -18.46 2.38 3.64
C ARG A 283 -18.55 0.90 4.03
N ARG A 284 -19.38 0.14 3.31
CA ARG A 284 -19.52 -1.30 3.52
C ARG A 284 -18.22 -2.04 3.26
N ILE A 285 -17.53 -1.76 2.15
CA ILE A 285 -16.22 -2.35 1.85
C ILE A 285 -15.27 -2.12 3.01
N TYR A 286 -15.09 -0.88 3.46
CA TYR A 286 -14.20 -0.57 4.58
C TYR A 286 -14.61 -1.25 5.88
N SER A 287 -15.90 -1.27 6.21
CA SER A 287 -16.40 -1.92 7.44
C SER A 287 -16.23 -3.43 7.45
N GLU A 288 -16.26 -4.08 6.28
CA GLU A 288 -16.09 -5.54 6.17
C GLU A 288 -14.62 -5.97 6.18
N VAL A 289 -13.72 -5.15 5.65
CA VAL A 289 -12.31 -5.50 5.54
C VAL A 289 -11.39 -4.83 6.58
N GLY A 290 -11.77 -3.67 7.10
CA GLY A 290 -11.07 -2.92 8.15
C GLY A 290 -11.67 -3.17 9.54
N ILE A 291 -11.00 -2.67 10.59
CA ILE A 291 -11.47 -2.73 11.99
C ILE A 291 -12.08 -1.40 12.38
#